data_aacf36f00cc5169f08e73ee8805441ef
#
_entry.id   aacf36f00cc5169f08e73ee8805441ef
#
_cell.length_a   1.000
_cell.length_b   1.000
_cell.length_c   1.000
_cell.angle_alpha   90.00
_cell.angle_beta   90.00
_cell.angle_gamma   90.00
#
_symmetry.space_group_name_H-M   'P 1'
#
loop_
_entity.id
_entity.type
_entity.pdbx_description
1 polymer ?
#
loop_
_entity_poly.entity_id
_entity_poly.type
_entity_poly.pdbx_seq_one_letter_code
_entity_poly.pdbx_strand_id
1 'polypeptide(L)'
;LCERGYLCGTVSEEKAFRLCPAFTPMEEQDALLEQTRRYFTNYGPASIRDAAYYFGSSQAEIKKRLARLPMKAAEYEGQQLFSLDSGRAPGQSLPDCLLLAGFDPLVLGYEKKQSVFLPPEYLRGIFSLSGIVMPPVLLHGSVAGRWKHSGKRLLITQFRPFSQEERGFAEAAAAQLWGEAVQPVFQDA
;
A
#
# COMPACT_ATOMS: atom_id res chain seq x y z
N LEU A 1 13.02 13.21 -17.85
CA LEU A 1 12.41 12.90 -19.17
C LEU A 1 11.32 11.84 -19.06
N CYS A 2 11.52 10.78 -18.24
CA CYS A 2 10.46 9.76 -17.99
C CYS A 2 9.22 10.37 -17.33
N GLU A 3 9.39 11.20 -16.29
CA GLU A 3 8.29 11.87 -15.59
C GLU A 3 7.48 12.81 -16.49
N ARG A 4 8.09 13.32 -17.56
CA ARG A 4 7.43 14.15 -18.58
C ARG A 4 6.86 13.35 -19.73
N GLY A 5 6.93 12.01 -19.69
CA GLY A 5 6.37 11.15 -20.72
C GLY A 5 7.16 11.10 -22.04
N TYR A 6 8.38 11.62 -22.10
CA TYR A 6 9.20 11.53 -23.31
C TYR A 6 9.90 10.19 -23.47
N LEU A 7 10.25 9.55 -22.36
CA LEU A 7 10.93 8.26 -22.31
C LEU A 7 10.14 7.25 -21.48
N CYS A 8 10.15 6.00 -21.90
CA CYS A 8 9.67 4.87 -21.09
C CYS A 8 10.79 3.83 -20.94
N GLY A 9 10.81 3.17 -19.78
CA GLY A 9 11.71 2.05 -19.56
C GLY A 9 11.37 0.87 -20.46
N THR A 10 12.37 0.09 -20.82
CA THR A 10 12.16 -1.18 -21.52
C THR A 10 12.13 -2.33 -20.52
N VAL A 11 11.39 -3.39 -20.85
CA VAL A 11 11.43 -4.65 -20.10
C VAL A 11 12.64 -5.44 -20.60
N SER A 12 13.79 -5.19 -20.00
CA SER A 12 15.05 -5.89 -20.30
C SER A 12 15.88 -6.02 -19.03
N GLU A 13 16.82 -6.95 -18.98
CA GLU A 13 17.75 -7.11 -17.85
C GLU A 13 18.65 -5.90 -17.68
N GLU A 14 18.95 -5.18 -18.76
CA GLU A 14 19.70 -3.93 -18.73
C GLU A 14 18.76 -2.73 -18.62
N LYS A 15 19.15 -1.73 -17.83
CA LYS A 15 18.43 -0.46 -17.74
C LYS A 15 18.50 0.26 -19.09
N ALA A 16 17.47 0.12 -19.90
CA ALA A 16 17.35 0.79 -21.18
C ALA A 16 16.06 1.62 -21.23
N PHE A 17 16.10 2.68 -22.05
CA PHE A 17 14.98 3.58 -22.26
C PHE A 17 14.72 3.74 -23.75
N ARG A 18 13.46 3.89 -24.11
CA ARG A 18 13.02 4.23 -25.47
C ARG A 18 12.16 5.48 -25.45
N LEU A 19 12.03 6.13 -26.59
CA LEU A 19 11.05 7.21 -26.76
C LEU A 19 9.65 6.64 -26.53
N CYS A 20 8.84 7.38 -25.78
CA CYS A 20 7.42 7.07 -25.71
C CYS A 20 6.77 7.23 -27.08
N PRO A 21 5.79 6.36 -27.44
CA PRO A 21 4.94 6.62 -28.58
C PRO A 21 4.29 8.01 -28.48
N ALA A 22 4.02 8.62 -29.62
CA ALA A 22 3.28 9.89 -29.65
C ALA A 22 1.92 9.71 -28.95
N PHE A 23 1.57 10.63 -28.07
CA PHE A 23 0.30 10.63 -27.35
C PHE A 23 -0.24 12.07 -27.25
N THR A 24 -1.53 12.20 -27.16
CA THR A 24 -2.18 13.47 -26.87
C THR A 24 -2.40 13.56 -25.37
N PRO A 25 -1.79 14.54 -24.67
CA PRO A 25 -2.01 14.74 -23.25
C PRO A 25 -3.49 15.01 -22.96
N MET A 26 -3.98 14.47 -21.86
CA MET A 26 -5.30 14.81 -21.32
C MET A 26 -5.24 16.22 -20.72
N GLU A 27 -6.34 16.97 -20.78
CA GLU A 27 -6.47 18.23 -20.07
C GLU A 27 -6.24 18.04 -18.58
N GLU A 28 -5.57 19.00 -17.94
CA GLU A 28 -5.10 18.86 -16.56
C GLU A 28 -6.23 18.49 -15.59
N GLN A 29 -7.38 19.16 -15.68
CA GLN A 29 -8.52 18.90 -14.80
C GLN A 29 -9.11 17.51 -14.98
N ASP A 30 -9.13 17.00 -16.20
CA ASP A 30 -9.61 15.67 -16.51
C ASP A 30 -8.60 14.60 -16.10
N ALA A 31 -7.31 14.89 -16.24
CA ALA A 31 -6.23 14.02 -15.73
C ALA A 31 -6.28 13.88 -14.19
N LEU A 32 -6.48 14.99 -13.48
CA LEU A 32 -6.62 14.98 -12.02
C LEU A 32 -7.89 14.24 -11.56
N LEU A 33 -8.98 14.36 -12.31
CA LEU A 33 -10.22 13.63 -12.03
C LEU A 33 -10.03 12.14 -12.27
N GLU A 34 -9.39 11.75 -13.37
CA GLU A 34 -9.09 10.36 -13.70
C GLU A 34 -8.14 9.71 -12.68
N GLN A 35 -7.11 10.42 -12.23
CA GLN A 35 -6.23 9.96 -11.16
C GLN A 35 -7.02 9.73 -9.86
N THR A 36 -7.92 10.65 -9.51
CA THR A 36 -8.79 10.52 -8.33
C THR A 36 -9.72 9.33 -8.46
N ARG A 37 -10.30 9.11 -9.64
CA ARG A 37 -11.12 7.95 -9.95
C ARG A 37 -10.33 6.66 -9.73
N ARG A 38 -9.13 6.55 -10.30
CA ARG A 38 -8.24 5.37 -10.15
C ARG A 38 -7.87 5.13 -8.70
N TYR A 39 -7.57 6.19 -7.94
CA TYR A 39 -7.24 6.06 -6.53
C TYR A 39 -8.39 5.39 -5.76
N PHE A 40 -9.59 5.94 -5.82
CA PHE A 40 -10.74 5.39 -5.08
C PHE A 40 -11.26 4.06 -5.63
N THR A 41 -10.93 3.71 -6.87
CA THR A 41 -11.22 2.38 -7.42
C THR A 41 -10.26 1.31 -6.88
N ASN A 42 -8.99 1.64 -6.65
CA ASN A 42 -7.96 0.66 -6.30
C ASN A 42 -7.56 0.70 -4.82
N TYR A 43 -7.62 1.87 -4.17
CA TYR A 43 -7.31 2.06 -2.75
C TYR A 43 -8.56 2.25 -1.88
N GLY A 44 -9.74 2.40 -2.49
CA GLY A 44 -10.97 2.51 -1.71
C GLY A 44 -11.36 1.19 -1.01
N PRO A 45 -11.97 1.26 0.18
CA PRO A 45 -12.43 2.47 0.88
C PRO A 45 -11.29 3.30 1.48
N ALA A 46 -11.26 4.61 1.19
CA ALA A 46 -10.26 5.54 1.68
C ALA A 46 -10.90 6.88 2.08
N SER A 47 -10.27 7.60 3.00
CA SER A 47 -10.75 8.93 3.42
C SER A 47 -10.29 10.03 2.45
N ILE A 48 -10.92 11.19 2.54
CA ILE A 48 -10.48 12.40 1.81
C ILE A 48 -9.06 12.80 2.25
N ARG A 49 -8.70 12.54 3.51
CA ARG A 49 -7.36 12.82 4.04
C ARG A 49 -6.31 11.92 3.40
N ASP A 50 -6.62 10.64 3.23
CA ASP A 50 -5.72 9.70 2.54
C ASP A 50 -5.45 10.14 1.12
N ALA A 51 -6.49 10.49 0.37
CA ALA A 51 -6.35 10.98 -0.99
C ALA A 51 -5.57 12.32 -1.05
N ALA A 52 -5.85 13.24 -0.13
CA ALA A 52 -5.12 14.51 -0.04
C ALA A 52 -3.62 14.28 0.24
N TYR A 53 -3.30 13.36 1.12
CA TYR A 53 -1.92 12.96 1.42
C TYR A 53 -1.26 12.31 0.19
N TYR A 54 -1.94 11.35 -0.44
CA TYR A 54 -1.42 10.62 -1.61
C TYR A 54 -1.09 11.55 -2.79
N PHE A 55 -1.97 12.52 -3.09
CA PHE A 55 -1.79 13.47 -4.19
C PHE A 55 -0.98 14.72 -3.83
N GLY A 56 -0.61 14.92 -2.57
CA GLY A 56 -0.02 16.18 -2.11
C GLY A 56 -0.95 17.38 -2.34
N SER A 57 -2.28 17.17 -2.25
CA SER A 57 -3.33 18.13 -2.57
C SER A 57 -4.11 18.54 -1.34
N SER A 58 -4.88 19.64 -1.40
CA SER A 58 -5.77 20.00 -0.30
C SER A 58 -7.01 19.10 -0.25
N GLN A 59 -7.56 18.91 0.95
CA GLN A 59 -8.83 18.18 1.11
C GLN A 59 -9.99 18.86 0.36
N ALA A 60 -9.95 20.19 0.23
CA ALA A 60 -10.96 20.93 -0.53
C ALA A 60 -10.93 20.57 -2.01
N GLU A 61 -9.73 20.45 -2.61
CA GLU A 61 -9.59 20.02 -4.00
C GLU A 61 -10.03 18.56 -4.18
N ILE A 62 -9.72 17.66 -3.25
CA ILE A 62 -10.22 16.29 -3.31
C ILE A 62 -11.75 16.27 -3.23
N LYS A 63 -12.38 17.01 -2.33
CA LYS A 63 -13.85 17.13 -2.25
C LYS A 63 -14.49 17.58 -3.55
N LYS A 64 -13.91 18.59 -4.22
CA LYS A 64 -14.40 19.05 -5.53
C LYS A 64 -14.35 17.96 -6.60
N ARG A 65 -13.28 17.15 -6.61
CA ARG A 65 -13.13 16.03 -7.56
C ARG A 65 -14.11 14.91 -7.22
N LEU A 66 -14.27 14.54 -5.94
CA LEU A 66 -15.24 13.52 -5.53
C LEU A 66 -16.67 13.86 -5.91
N ALA A 67 -17.06 15.14 -5.82
CA ALA A 67 -18.41 15.59 -6.23
C ALA A 67 -18.74 15.32 -7.71
N ARG A 68 -17.73 15.08 -8.55
CA ARG A 68 -17.87 14.75 -9.97
C ARG A 68 -17.87 13.23 -10.25
N LEU A 69 -17.74 12.39 -9.21
CA LEU A 69 -17.62 10.94 -9.33
C LEU A 69 -18.77 10.23 -8.59
N PRO A 70 -19.24 9.07 -9.08
CA PRO A 70 -20.31 8.30 -8.45
C PRO A 70 -19.79 7.53 -7.23
N MET A 71 -19.45 8.27 -6.15
CA MET A 71 -18.83 7.72 -4.96
C MET A 71 -19.83 6.93 -4.13
N LYS A 72 -19.38 5.78 -3.60
CA LYS A 72 -20.01 5.08 -2.47
C LYS A 72 -19.35 5.55 -1.18
N ALA A 73 -20.13 5.88 -0.17
CA ALA A 73 -19.64 6.29 1.15
C ALA A 73 -19.98 5.20 2.18
N ALA A 74 -19.07 4.97 3.10
CA ALA A 74 -19.24 4.12 4.27
C ALA A 74 -18.61 4.78 5.49
N GLU A 75 -19.02 4.38 6.69
CA GLU A 75 -18.39 4.82 7.94
C GLU A 75 -17.67 3.62 8.57
N TYR A 76 -16.45 3.85 9.02
CA TYR A 76 -15.65 2.88 9.75
C TYR A 76 -14.88 3.59 10.87
N GLU A 77 -15.06 3.14 12.11
CA GLU A 77 -14.43 3.73 13.31
C GLU A 77 -14.56 5.26 13.41
N GLY A 78 -15.74 5.80 13.08
CA GLY A 78 -16.02 7.24 13.09
C GLY A 78 -15.37 8.02 11.93
N GLN A 79 -14.77 7.33 10.96
CA GLN A 79 -14.21 7.94 9.76
C GLN A 79 -15.14 7.71 8.56
N GLN A 80 -15.37 8.76 7.78
CA GLN A 80 -16.06 8.65 6.52
C GLN A 80 -15.07 8.20 5.43
N LEU A 81 -15.35 7.05 4.83
CA LEU A 81 -14.57 6.44 3.76
C LEU A 81 -15.35 6.45 2.46
N PHE A 82 -14.63 6.53 1.35
CA PHE A 82 -15.17 6.58 0.00
C PHE A 82 -14.55 5.51 -0.88
N SER A 83 -15.36 4.94 -1.76
CA SER A 83 -14.91 3.99 -2.78
C SER A 83 -15.66 4.20 -4.08
N LEU A 84 -15.07 3.74 -5.16
CA LEU A 84 -15.74 3.56 -6.45
C LEU A 84 -15.89 2.07 -6.73
N ASP A 85 -16.99 1.72 -7.37
CA ASP A 85 -17.20 0.35 -7.83
C ASP A 85 -16.14 0.01 -8.88
N SER A 86 -15.36 -1.02 -8.62
CA SER A 86 -14.36 -1.50 -9.56
C SER A 86 -14.95 -2.35 -10.70
N GLY A 87 -16.24 -2.72 -10.59
CA GLY A 87 -16.87 -3.71 -11.46
C GLY A 87 -16.31 -5.13 -11.29
N ARG A 88 -15.41 -5.34 -10.32
CA ARG A 88 -14.83 -6.66 -10.01
C ARG A 88 -15.72 -7.39 -9.02
N ALA A 89 -15.76 -8.71 -9.13
CA ALA A 89 -16.38 -9.55 -8.11
C ALA A 89 -15.69 -9.31 -6.75
N PRO A 90 -16.41 -9.48 -5.62
CA PRO A 90 -15.79 -9.46 -4.31
C PRO A 90 -14.56 -10.38 -4.30
N GLY A 91 -13.43 -9.86 -3.80
CA GLY A 91 -12.21 -10.64 -3.69
C GLY A 91 -12.36 -11.81 -2.70
N GLN A 92 -11.38 -12.69 -2.70
CA GLN A 92 -11.23 -13.67 -1.62
C GLN A 92 -10.93 -12.94 -0.31
N SER A 93 -11.23 -13.58 0.82
CA SER A 93 -10.78 -13.09 2.13
C SER A 93 -9.26 -12.93 2.13
N LEU A 94 -8.77 -11.88 2.76
CA LEU A 94 -7.33 -11.70 2.94
C LEU A 94 -6.78 -12.85 3.80
N PRO A 95 -5.55 -13.33 3.51
CA PRO A 95 -4.85 -14.24 4.40
C PRO A 95 -4.64 -13.60 5.78
N ASP A 96 -4.61 -14.44 6.83
CA ASP A 96 -4.39 -13.97 8.20
C ASP A 96 -3.02 -13.31 8.40
N CYS A 97 -2.03 -13.68 7.59
CA CYS A 97 -0.72 -13.03 7.53
C CYS A 97 -0.32 -12.66 6.11
N LEU A 98 0.18 -11.42 5.94
CA LEU A 98 0.81 -10.94 4.71
C LEU A 98 2.21 -10.38 5.02
N LEU A 99 3.20 -10.81 4.24
CA LEU A 99 4.55 -10.27 4.25
C LEU A 99 4.68 -9.28 3.07
N LEU A 100 4.45 -8.00 3.33
CA LEU A 100 4.47 -6.96 2.30
C LEU A 100 5.89 -6.49 2.01
N ALA A 101 6.11 -6.01 0.80
CA ALA A 101 7.40 -5.45 0.40
C ALA A 101 7.73 -4.14 1.12
N GLY A 102 9.00 -3.73 1.12
CA GLY A 102 9.35 -2.35 1.43
C GLY A 102 8.76 -1.40 0.38
N PHE A 103 8.29 -0.23 0.82
CA PHE A 103 7.58 0.72 -0.05
C PHE A 103 6.30 0.14 -0.68
N ASP A 104 5.65 -0.80 0.01
CA ASP A 104 4.41 -1.40 -0.50
C ASP A 104 3.31 -0.34 -0.70
N PRO A 105 2.57 -0.39 -1.83
CA PRO A 105 1.48 0.53 -2.12
C PRO A 105 0.42 0.59 -1.03
N LEU A 106 0.13 -0.50 -0.31
CA LEU A 106 -0.82 -0.50 0.80
C LEU A 106 -0.41 0.48 1.90
N VAL A 107 0.90 0.56 2.19
CA VAL A 107 1.42 1.46 3.25
C VAL A 107 1.57 2.89 2.75
N LEU A 108 1.84 3.08 1.46
CA LEU A 108 2.05 4.39 0.84
C LEU A 108 0.76 5.05 0.37
N GLY A 109 -0.29 4.28 0.16
CA GLY A 109 -1.56 4.74 -0.39
C GLY A 109 -2.42 5.56 0.57
N TYR A 110 -2.10 5.57 1.88
CA TYR A 110 -2.91 6.17 2.94
C TYR A 110 -2.10 7.15 3.79
N GLU A 111 -2.80 8.04 4.49
CA GLU A 111 -2.17 8.95 5.44
C GLU A 111 -1.61 8.16 6.63
N LYS A 112 -0.30 8.20 6.80
CA LYS A 112 0.44 7.30 7.68
C LYS A 112 0.14 7.42 9.17
N LYS A 113 -0.33 8.59 9.65
CA LYS A 113 -0.59 8.83 11.07
C LYS A 113 -1.97 8.36 11.53
N GLN A 114 -2.89 8.17 10.60
CA GLN A 114 -4.27 7.78 10.86
C GLN A 114 -4.70 6.65 9.91
N SER A 115 -3.74 5.86 9.45
CA SER A 115 -3.99 4.69 8.63
C SER A 115 -4.74 3.63 9.43
N VAL A 116 -5.78 3.06 8.84
CA VAL A 116 -6.51 1.91 9.42
C VAL A 116 -5.67 0.63 9.49
N PHE A 117 -4.56 0.59 8.74
CA PHE A 117 -3.67 -0.57 8.69
C PHE A 117 -2.45 -0.46 9.60
N LEU A 118 -2.07 0.77 10.01
CA LEU A 118 -0.84 1.03 10.76
C LEU A 118 -1.15 1.69 12.09
N PRO A 119 -1.10 0.95 13.21
CA PRO A 119 -1.21 1.53 14.54
C PRO A 119 -0.18 2.66 14.74
N PRO A 120 -0.58 3.81 15.31
CA PRO A 120 0.27 4.99 15.43
C PRO A 120 1.60 4.72 16.17
N GLU A 121 1.58 3.84 17.17
CA GLU A 121 2.74 3.42 17.96
C GLU A 121 3.79 2.68 17.11
N TYR A 122 3.38 2.03 16.02
CA TYR A 122 4.30 1.28 15.13
C TYR A 122 4.80 2.11 13.95
N LEU A 123 4.36 3.36 13.83
CA LEU A 123 4.73 4.27 12.74
C LEU A 123 6.25 4.32 12.51
N ARG A 124 7.04 4.46 13.58
CA ARG A 124 8.50 4.55 13.49
C ARG A 124 9.20 3.23 13.20
N GLY A 125 8.54 2.12 13.47
CA GLY A 125 9.01 0.79 13.10
C GLY A 125 8.94 0.54 11.59
N ILE A 126 8.04 1.24 10.89
CA ILE A 126 7.82 1.12 9.44
C ILE A 126 8.44 2.29 8.67
N PHE A 127 8.19 3.54 9.09
CA PHE A 127 8.70 4.74 8.42
C PHE A 127 9.91 5.30 9.16
N SER A 128 11.10 5.15 8.57
CA SER A 128 12.32 5.74 9.10
C SER A 128 12.36 7.26 8.92
N LEU A 129 13.23 7.94 9.68
CA LEU A 129 13.46 9.39 9.50
C LEU A 129 14.13 9.73 8.17
N SER A 130 14.88 8.80 7.58
CA SER A 130 15.53 8.92 6.28
C SER A 130 14.63 8.62 5.08
N GLY A 131 13.33 8.43 5.30
CA GLY A 131 12.37 8.17 4.23
C GLY A 131 12.31 6.70 3.76
N ILE A 132 13.00 5.79 4.43
CA ILE A 132 12.89 4.35 4.14
C ILE A 132 11.58 3.82 4.70
N VAL A 133 10.87 3.02 3.90
CA VAL A 133 9.68 2.28 4.33
C VAL A 133 10.05 0.81 4.44
N MET A 134 10.01 0.32 5.68
CA MET A 134 10.38 -1.06 5.99
C MET A 134 9.29 -2.03 5.53
N PRO A 135 9.67 -3.28 5.16
CA PRO A 135 8.73 -4.33 4.79
C PRO A 135 7.85 -4.72 5.99
N PRO A 136 6.54 -4.44 5.97
CA PRO A 136 5.68 -4.76 7.12
C PRO A 136 5.21 -6.21 7.11
N VAL A 137 4.91 -6.70 8.31
CA VAL A 137 4.12 -7.91 8.55
C VAL A 137 2.72 -7.46 8.94
N LEU A 138 1.72 -7.83 8.16
CA LEU A 138 0.31 -7.67 8.51
C LEU A 138 -0.21 -8.97 9.12
N LEU A 139 -0.89 -8.83 10.26
CA LEU A 139 -1.69 -9.88 10.87
C LEU A 139 -3.13 -9.39 10.94
N HIS A 140 -4.06 -10.18 10.42
CA HIS A 140 -5.49 -9.83 10.39
C HIS A 140 -5.76 -8.42 9.84
N GLY A 141 -5.00 -8.00 8.81
CA GLY A 141 -5.14 -6.71 8.15
C GLY A 141 -4.47 -5.53 8.86
N SER A 142 -3.78 -5.73 9.98
CA SER A 142 -3.07 -4.66 10.71
C SER A 142 -1.57 -4.94 10.79
N VAL A 143 -0.77 -3.88 10.71
CA VAL A 143 0.70 -3.99 10.88
C VAL A 143 1.01 -4.40 12.31
N ALA A 144 1.70 -5.54 12.46
CA ALA A 144 2.10 -6.11 13.74
C ALA A 144 3.62 -6.28 13.89
N GLY A 145 4.36 -6.06 12.81
CA GLY A 145 5.81 -6.20 12.79
C GLY A 145 6.41 -5.77 11.47
N ARG A 146 7.70 -6.04 11.31
CA ARG A 146 8.44 -5.89 10.05
C ARG A 146 9.30 -7.11 9.81
N TRP A 147 9.71 -7.33 8.56
CA TRP A 147 10.55 -8.46 8.23
C TRP A 147 11.79 -8.06 7.43
N LYS A 148 12.79 -8.92 7.45
CA LYS A 148 13.98 -8.83 6.61
C LYS A 148 14.40 -10.21 6.15
N HIS A 149 14.59 -10.40 4.86
CA HIS A 149 15.08 -11.64 4.29
C HIS A 149 16.54 -11.49 3.86
N SER A 150 17.38 -12.47 4.18
CA SER A 150 18.78 -12.52 3.77
C SER A 150 19.24 -13.97 3.62
N GLY A 151 19.49 -14.41 2.42
CA GLY A 151 19.83 -15.79 2.11
C GLY A 151 18.71 -16.75 2.51
N LYS A 152 18.99 -17.66 3.44
CA LYS A 152 18.01 -18.62 3.98
C LYS A 152 17.33 -18.14 5.28
N ARG A 153 17.62 -16.93 5.75
CA ARG A 153 17.10 -16.40 7.02
C ARG A 153 16.00 -15.37 6.74
N LEU A 154 14.86 -15.59 7.33
CA LEU A 154 13.79 -14.61 7.44
C LEU A 154 13.70 -14.16 8.89
N LEU A 155 14.00 -12.89 9.14
CA LEU A 155 13.89 -12.30 10.47
C LEU A 155 12.59 -11.51 10.54
N ILE A 156 11.74 -11.82 11.50
CA ILE A 156 10.52 -11.08 11.82
C ILE A 156 10.73 -10.35 13.15
N THR A 157 10.72 -9.02 13.09
CA THR A 157 10.73 -8.16 14.27
C THR A 157 9.29 -7.86 14.66
N GLN A 158 8.87 -8.40 15.80
CA GLN A 158 7.50 -8.23 16.33
C GLN A 158 7.38 -6.89 17.05
N PHE A 159 6.35 -6.10 16.77
CA PHE A 159 6.05 -4.87 17.51
C PHE A 159 5.21 -5.14 18.77
N ARG A 160 4.57 -6.28 18.82
CA ARG A 160 3.98 -6.94 19.98
C ARG A 160 4.24 -8.44 19.92
N PRO A 161 4.22 -9.16 21.02
CA PRO A 161 4.35 -10.61 20.97
C PRO A 161 3.28 -11.25 20.07
N PHE A 162 3.71 -12.14 19.18
CA PHE A 162 2.79 -12.95 18.37
C PHE A 162 2.38 -14.19 19.15
N SER A 163 1.10 -14.54 19.09
CA SER A 163 0.61 -15.83 19.58
C SER A 163 1.23 -16.99 18.79
N GLN A 164 1.09 -18.21 19.28
CA GLN A 164 1.55 -19.39 18.55
C GLN A 164 0.83 -19.54 17.20
N GLU A 165 -0.45 -19.23 17.15
CA GLU A 165 -1.26 -19.23 15.94
C GLU A 165 -0.77 -18.18 14.93
N GLU A 166 -0.53 -16.95 15.37
CA GLU A 166 -0.01 -15.86 14.50
C GLU A 166 1.39 -16.17 13.97
N ARG A 167 2.24 -16.84 14.74
CA ARG A 167 3.53 -17.34 14.24
C ARG A 167 3.33 -18.39 13.16
N GLY A 168 2.38 -19.31 13.33
CA GLY A 168 2.00 -20.29 12.32
C GLY A 168 1.54 -19.64 11.01
N PHE A 169 0.75 -18.56 11.07
CA PHE A 169 0.35 -17.79 9.88
C PHE A 169 1.56 -17.14 9.19
N ALA A 170 2.50 -16.59 9.96
CA ALA A 170 3.71 -15.98 9.39
C ALA A 170 4.66 -17.03 8.78
N GLU A 171 4.76 -18.22 9.36
CA GLU A 171 5.49 -19.36 8.80
C GLU A 171 4.87 -19.85 7.50
N ALA A 172 3.56 -19.97 7.44
CA ALA A 172 2.83 -20.34 6.22
C ALA A 172 3.02 -19.30 5.11
N ALA A 173 2.93 -18.01 5.43
CA ALA A 173 3.18 -16.93 4.48
C ALA A 173 4.62 -16.94 3.96
N ALA A 174 5.60 -17.22 4.82
CA ALA A 174 7.01 -17.35 4.42
C ALA A 174 7.22 -18.56 3.49
N ALA A 175 6.63 -19.71 3.82
CA ALA A 175 6.72 -20.92 3.01
C ALA A 175 6.11 -20.71 1.61
N GLN A 176 5.00 -19.97 1.52
CA GLN A 176 4.37 -19.62 0.24
C GLN A 176 5.29 -18.77 -0.65
N LEU A 177 6.08 -17.85 -0.07
CA LEU A 177 6.94 -16.93 -0.82
C LEU A 177 8.31 -17.53 -1.18
N TRP A 178 8.90 -18.32 -0.27
CA TRP A 178 10.28 -18.81 -0.42
C TRP A 178 10.45 -20.32 -0.26
N GLY A 179 9.36 -21.06 -0.08
CA GLY A 179 9.39 -22.50 0.18
C GLY A 179 9.73 -22.84 1.63
N GLU A 180 9.57 -24.10 2.01
CA GLU A 180 9.74 -24.60 3.39
C GLU A 180 11.17 -24.51 3.95
N ALA A 181 12.16 -24.28 3.05
CA ALA A 181 13.55 -24.13 3.47
C ALA A 181 13.85 -22.79 4.19
N VAL A 182 12.94 -21.83 4.13
CA VAL A 182 13.04 -20.54 4.81
C VAL A 182 12.12 -20.53 6.02
N GLN A 183 12.70 -20.65 7.20
CA GLN A 183 11.94 -20.55 8.44
C GLN A 183 12.15 -19.18 9.10
N PRO A 184 11.07 -18.51 9.53
CA PRO A 184 11.18 -17.26 10.22
C PRO A 184 11.80 -17.42 11.62
N VAL A 185 12.64 -16.46 11.97
CA VAL A 185 13.13 -16.24 13.33
C VAL A 185 12.44 -14.99 13.87
N PHE A 186 11.80 -15.12 15.02
CA PHE A 186 11.06 -14.04 15.66
C PHE A 186 11.92 -13.36 16.72
N GLN A 187 11.90 -12.04 16.74
CA GLN A 187 12.51 -11.22 17.79
C GLN A 187 11.61 -10.05 18.15
N ASP A 188 11.74 -9.53 19.35
CA ASP A 188 11.03 -8.31 19.77
C ASP A 188 11.72 -7.05 19.23
N ALA A 189 10.93 -5.94 19.07
CA ALA A 189 11.38 -4.67 18.51
C ALA A 189 12.23 -3.85 19.48
#